data_569ab4070f0bfc0fb2108f1970b3f6d2
#
_entry.id   569ab4070f0bfc0fb2108f1970b3f6d2
#
_cell.length_a   1.000
_cell.length_b   1.000
_cell.length_c   1.000
_cell.angle_alpha   90.00
_cell.angle_beta   90.00
_cell.angle_gamma   90.00
#
_symmetry.space_group_name_H-M   'P 1'
#
loop_
_entity.id
_entity.type
_entity.pdbx_description
1 polymer ?
#
loop_
_entity_poly.entity_id
_entity_poly.type
_entity_poly.pdbx_seq_one_letter_code
_entity_poly.pdbx_strand_id
1 'polypeptide(L)'
;NNLNLNISTICLSIFLILFLSKFSRLAEYGSDISGQIVILVSFFYILEFTFNEKTHKQKLNYLKLSLILIVFAITLKFISIIYSLFFLIFFLTKSKKKIFLSLVKSYYILVIALPLTIFLILNFSSTGCIIYPVEKLCFPNLFDWALNPEIIKHLNLHYELWAKGGLGPNYSVENKEEYSKFINWVPNRFSVYFIGKFSDYLLVI
;
A
#
# COMPACT_ATOMS: atom_id res chain seq x y z
N ASN A 1 36.80 -13.88 -7.18
CA ASN A 1 35.67 -13.14 -6.59
C ASN A 1 34.38 -13.80 -7.08
N ASN A 2 33.97 -14.89 -6.43
CA ASN A 2 32.63 -15.45 -6.64
C ASN A 2 31.66 -14.50 -5.97
N LEU A 3 30.96 -13.69 -6.75
CA LEU A 3 29.77 -12.96 -6.32
C LEU A 3 28.73 -14.00 -5.89
N ASN A 4 28.72 -14.34 -4.60
CA ASN A 4 27.59 -15.04 -4.01
C ASN A 4 26.39 -14.09 -4.07
N LEU A 5 25.71 -14.08 -5.21
CA LEU A 5 24.47 -13.32 -5.41
C LEU A 5 23.40 -13.93 -4.50
N ASN A 6 23.26 -13.32 -3.34
CA ASN A 6 22.21 -13.70 -2.41
C ASN A 6 20.84 -13.28 -3.01
N ILE A 7 19.80 -14.09 -2.84
CA ILE A 7 18.43 -13.82 -3.34
C ILE A 7 17.96 -12.42 -2.95
N SER A 8 18.27 -11.96 -1.74
CA SER A 8 17.93 -10.61 -1.28
C SER A 8 18.62 -9.51 -2.09
N THR A 9 19.87 -9.71 -2.51
CA THR A 9 20.62 -8.75 -3.35
C THR A 9 20.02 -8.68 -4.76
N ILE A 10 19.63 -9.80 -5.33
CA ILE A 10 18.98 -9.86 -6.65
C ILE A 10 17.62 -9.10 -6.58
N CYS A 11 16.79 -9.42 -5.59
CA CYS A 11 15.52 -8.73 -5.39
C CYS A 11 15.70 -7.22 -5.18
N LEU A 12 16.69 -6.80 -4.39
CA LEU A 12 17.00 -5.39 -4.17
C LEU A 12 17.39 -4.69 -5.48
N SER A 13 18.22 -5.36 -6.32
CA SER A 13 18.62 -4.80 -7.62
C SER A 13 17.42 -4.64 -8.56
N ILE A 14 16.53 -5.62 -8.60
CA ILE A 14 15.28 -5.54 -9.39
C ILE A 14 14.41 -4.39 -8.87
N PHE A 15 14.25 -4.26 -7.54
CA PHE A 15 13.48 -3.17 -6.96
C PHE A 15 14.09 -1.80 -7.26
N LEU A 16 15.40 -1.68 -7.23
CA LEU A 16 16.09 -0.44 -7.57
C LEU A 16 15.85 -0.05 -9.03
N ILE A 17 15.94 -1.00 -9.95
CA ILE A 17 15.65 -0.75 -11.38
C ILE A 17 14.19 -0.32 -11.57
N LEU A 18 13.23 -1.03 -10.96
CA LEU A 18 11.82 -0.66 -11.02
C LEU A 18 11.54 0.71 -10.40
N PHE A 19 12.24 1.06 -9.33
CA PHE A 19 12.13 2.36 -8.69
C PHE A 19 12.68 3.47 -9.59
N LEU A 20 13.87 3.29 -10.15
CA LEU A 20 14.50 4.25 -11.04
C LEU A 20 13.66 4.48 -12.30
N SER A 21 13.06 3.43 -12.87
CA SER A 21 12.16 3.57 -14.02
C SER A 21 10.90 4.40 -13.71
N LYS A 22 10.42 4.37 -12.46
CA LYS A 22 9.29 5.20 -12.01
C LYS A 22 9.69 6.58 -11.51
N PHE A 23 10.95 6.81 -11.22
CA PHE A 23 11.42 8.06 -10.63
C PHE A 23 11.19 9.25 -11.56
N SER A 24 11.32 9.07 -12.87
CA SER A 24 11.05 10.08 -13.90
C SER A 24 9.60 10.59 -13.89
N ARG A 25 8.67 9.84 -13.31
CA ARG A 25 7.23 10.15 -13.24
C ARG A 25 6.72 10.40 -11.82
N LEU A 26 7.60 10.72 -10.89
CA LEU A 26 7.25 10.99 -9.48
C LEU A 26 6.16 12.05 -9.32
N ALA A 27 6.20 13.09 -10.14
CA ALA A 27 5.21 14.16 -10.10
C ALA A 27 3.78 13.70 -10.45
N GLU A 28 3.64 12.63 -11.25
CA GLU A 28 2.34 12.09 -11.65
C GLU A 28 1.72 11.19 -10.58
N TYR A 29 2.54 10.55 -9.74
CA TYR A 29 2.07 9.55 -8.78
C TYR A 29 1.85 10.09 -7.37
N GLY A 30 2.25 11.34 -7.09
CA GLY A 30 2.06 11.98 -5.79
C GLY A 30 2.57 11.14 -4.62
N SER A 31 1.77 11.03 -3.56
CA SER A 31 2.10 10.28 -2.34
C SER A 31 2.10 8.74 -2.52
N ASP A 32 1.64 8.22 -3.66
CA ASP A 32 1.50 6.78 -3.89
C ASP A 32 2.84 6.06 -3.92
N ILE A 33 3.87 6.71 -4.45
CA ILE A 33 5.21 6.14 -4.55
C ILE A 33 5.85 5.98 -3.19
N SER A 34 5.68 6.92 -2.27
CA SER A 34 6.28 6.85 -0.94
C SER A 34 5.84 5.60 -0.18
N GLY A 35 4.55 5.29 -0.19
CA GLY A 35 4.01 4.06 0.41
C GLY A 35 4.58 2.80 -0.26
N GLN A 36 4.68 2.77 -1.59
CA GLN A 36 5.23 1.63 -2.34
C GLN A 36 6.70 1.38 -2.00
N ILE A 37 7.53 2.43 -1.90
CA ILE A 37 8.94 2.31 -1.51
C ILE A 37 9.08 1.69 -0.13
N VAL A 38 8.31 2.20 0.83
CA VAL A 38 8.35 1.69 2.21
C VAL A 38 7.96 0.21 2.26
N ILE A 39 6.96 -0.22 1.48
CA ILE A 39 6.57 -1.63 1.36
C ILE A 39 7.70 -2.47 0.76
N LEU A 40 8.35 -1.99 -0.30
CA LEU A 40 9.47 -2.71 -0.93
C LEU A 40 10.64 -2.89 0.03
N VAL A 41 11.00 -1.85 0.79
CA VAL A 41 12.04 -1.93 1.83
C VAL A 41 11.61 -2.90 2.94
N SER A 42 10.35 -2.88 3.34
CA SER A 42 9.82 -3.83 4.31
C SER A 42 9.92 -5.28 3.81
N PHE A 43 9.59 -5.51 2.54
CA PHE A 43 9.69 -6.83 1.92
C PHE A 43 11.15 -7.31 1.85
N PHE A 44 12.10 -6.41 1.56
CA PHE A 44 13.53 -6.74 1.61
C PHE A 44 13.94 -7.28 3.00
N TYR A 45 13.50 -6.65 4.09
CA TYR A 45 13.80 -7.14 5.44
C TYR A 45 13.18 -8.51 5.74
N ILE A 46 12.03 -8.85 5.12
CA ILE A 46 11.46 -10.20 5.23
C ILE A 46 12.32 -11.23 4.49
N LEU A 47 12.81 -10.88 3.30
CA LEU A 47 13.72 -11.75 2.57
C LEU A 47 15.00 -12.00 3.36
N GLU A 48 15.57 -10.95 3.96
CA GLU A 48 16.74 -11.05 4.84
C GLU A 48 16.47 -11.96 6.06
N PHE A 49 15.29 -11.83 6.67
CA PHE A 49 14.86 -12.72 7.76
C PHE A 49 14.75 -14.18 7.31
N THR A 50 14.29 -14.40 6.07
CA THR A 50 13.95 -15.75 5.59
C THR A 50 15.15 -16.52 5.06
N PHE A 51 15.97 -15.87 4.24
CA PHE A 51 16.99 -16.53 3.43
C PHE A 51 18.41 -16.39 3.96
N ASN A 52 18.66 -15.40 4.83
CA ASN A 52 20.01 -15.21 5.35
C ASN A 52 20.26 -16.03 6.62
N GLU A 53 21.42 -16.70 6.65
CA GLU A 53 21.94 -17.41 7.82
C GLU A 53 22.54 -16.39 8.80
N LYS A 54 21.70 -15.72 9.57
CA LYS A 54 22.10 -14.75 10.58
C LYS A 54 21.73 -15.25 11.97
N THR A 55 22.31 -14.64 13.00
CA THR A 55 21.98 -14.95 14.38
C THR A 55 20.50 -14.69 14.67
N HIS A 56 19.90 -15.43 15.59
CA HIS A 56 18.50 -15.28 15.98
C HIS A 56 18.12 -13.82 16.34
N LYS A 57 19.04 -13.09 17.01
CA LYS A 57 18.85 -11.68 17.38
C LYS A 57 18.74 -10.78 16.15
N GLN A 58 19.60 -10.97 15.15
CA GLN A 58 19.56 -10.21 13.90
C GLN A 58 18.29 -10.48 13.10
N LYS A 59 17.90 -11.76 12.99
CA LYS A 59 16.63 -12.16 12.35
C LYS A 59 15.44 -11.47 13.00
N LEU A 60 15.38 -11.44 14.33
CA LEU A 60 14.32 -10.78 15.06
C LEU A 60 14.27 -9.27 14.77
N ASN A 61 15.44 -8.61 14.67
CA ASN A 61 15.50 -7.19 14.34
C ASN A 61 15.00 -6.88 12.92
N TYR A 62 15.33 -7.71 11.92
CA TYR A 62 14.79 -7.55 10.57
C TYR A 62 13.26 -7.66 10.54
N LEU A 63 12.73 -8.62 11.27
CA LEU A 63 11.29 -8.79 11.37
C LEU A 63 10.61 -7.58 12.03
N LYS A 64 11.21 -7.04 13.09
CA LYS A 64 10.73 -5.83 13.77
C LYS A 64 10.72 -4.62 12.85
N LEU A 65 11.82 -4.38 12.12
CA LEU A 65 11.94 -3.28 11.16
C LEU A 65 10.88 -3.41 10.05
N SER A 66 10.72 -4.61 9.52
CA SER A 66 9.73 -4.89 8.49
C SER A 66 8.31 -4.56 8.95
N LEU A 67 7.91 -4.98 10.15
CA LEU A 67 6.58 -4.70 10.70
C LEU A 67 6.35 -3.18 10.93
N ILE A 68 7.36 -2.46 11.45
CA ILE A 68 7.25 -1.00 11.60
C ILE A 68 7.04 -0.32 10.25
N LEU A 69 7.82 -0.72 9.24
CA LEU A 69 7.72 -0.15 7.89
C LEU A 69 6.36 -0.42 7.25
N ILE A 70 5.78 -1.60 7.44
CA ILE A 70 4.41 -1.88 6.94
C ILE A 70 3.38 -0.98 7.62
N VAL A 71 3.44 -0.85 8.94
CA VAL A 71 2.51 0.04 9.64
C VAL A 71 2.69 1.47 9.18
N PHE A 72 3.93 1.93 9.00
CA PHE A 72 4.19 3.25 8.44
C PHE A 72 3.63 3.40 7.01
N ALA A 73 3.77 2.39 6.15
CA ALA A 73 3.17 2.41 4.81
C ALA A 73 1.62 2.48 4.86
N ILE A 74 0.98 1.82 5.83
CA ILE A 74 -0.46 1.89 6.04
C ILE A 74 -0.89 3.30 6.46
N THR A 75 -0.10 4.00 7.29
CA THR A 75 -0.41 5.39 7.67
C THR A 75 -0.20 6.37 6.51
N LEU A 76 0.71 6.09 5.58
CA LEU A 76 0.87 6.88 4.36
C LEU A 76 -0.27 6.64 3.37
N LYS A 77 -0.69 5.39 3.22
CA LYS A 77 -1.78 5.02 2.34
C LYS A 77 -2.48 3.76 2.86
N PHE A 78 -3.73 3.91 3.29
CA PHE A 78 -4.49 2.83 3.93
C PHE A 78 -4.58 1.55 3.08
N ILE A 79 -4.65 1.67 1.75
CA ILE A 79 -4.67 0.52 0.84
C ILE A 79 -3.47 -0.42 1.03
N SER A 80 -2.38 0.07 1.61
CA SER A 80 -1.18 -0.71 1.93
C SER A 80 -1.45 -1.84 2.94
N ILE A 81 -2.61 -1.82 3.62
CA ILE A 81 -3.04 -2.90 4.52
C ILE A 81 -3.13 -4.25 3.79
N ILE A 82 -3.38 -4.25 2.48
CA ILE A 82 -3.41 -5.47 1.66
C ILE A 82 -2.07 -6.20 1.73
N TYR A 83 -0.97 -5.46 1.78
CA TYR A 83 0.36 -6.07 1.87
C TYR A 83 0.63 -6.71 3.23
N SER A 84 -0.07 -6.29 4.30
CA SER A 84 0.02 -6.94 5.62
C SER A 84 -0.52 -8.37 5.59
N LEU A 85 -1.46 -8.69 4.68
CA LEU A 85 -1.96 -10.05 4.49
C LEU A 85 -0.88 -11.03 4.02
N PHE A 86 0.03 -10.58 3.15
CA PHE A 86 1.19 -11.38 2.74
C PHE A 86 2.08 -11.74 3.92
N PHE A 87 2.26 -10.82 4.86
CA PHE A 87 2.97 -11.08 6.10
C PHE A 87 2.28 -12.13 6.95
N LEU A 88 0.97 -12.05 7.11
CA LEU A 88 0.20 -13.02 7.87
C LEU A 88 0.36 -14.43 7.27
N ILE A 89 0.23 -14.57 5.96
CA ILE A 89 0.42 -15.86 5.25
C ILE A 89 1.82 -16.41 5.50
N PHE A 90 2.84 -15.56 5.44
CA PHE A 90 4.23 -15.96 5.67
C PHE A 90 4.47 -16.48 7.10
N PHE A 91 3.79 -15.91 8.11
CA PHE A 91 3.90 -16.31 9.51
C PHE A 91 3.02 -17.50 9.91
N LEU A 92 2.10 -17.91 9.06
CA LEU A 92 1.27 -19.11 9.33
C LEU A 92 2.07 -20.42 9.29
N THR A 93 3.30 -20.41 8.77
CA THR A 93 4.18 -21.60 8.85
C THR A 93 4.55 -21.92 10.30
N LYS A 94 4.39 -23.19 10.70
CA LYS A 94 4.56 -23.65 12.10
C LYS A 94 5.86 -23.20 12.78
N SER A 95 6.98 -23.18 12.04
CA SER A 95 8.31 -22.79 12.56
C SER A 95 8.41 -21.30 12.90
N LYS A 96 7.68 -20.43 12.24
CA LYS A 96 7.76 -18.98 12.38
C LYS A 96 6.69 -18.42 13.33
N LYS A 97 5.63 -19.19 13.59
CA LYS A 97 4.53 -18.80 14.48
C LYS A 97 5.01 -18.47 15.92
N LYS A 98 5.98 -19.22 16.45
CA LYS A 98 6.55 -18.95 17.80
C LYS A 98 7.23 -17.59 17.87
N ILE A 99 7.97 -17.22 16.83
CA ILE A 99 8.68 -15.92 16.73
C ILE A 99 7.65 -14.78 16.67
N PHE A 100 6.63 -14.93 15.83
CA PHE A 100 5.55 -13.95 15.72
C PHE A 100 4.82 -13.76 17.06
N LEU A 101 4.43 -14.84 17.73
CA LEU A 101 3.77 -14.76 19.03
C LEU A 101 4.65 -14.09 20.10
N SER A 102 5.97 -14.30 20.07
CA SER A 102 6.87 -13.63 21.00
C SER A 102 6.95 -12.12 20.74
N LEU A 103 6.84 -11.68 19.47
CA LEU A 103 6.77 -10.27 19.12
C LEU A 103 5.48 -9.62 19.59
N VAL A 104 4.35 -10.26 19.37
CA VAL A 104 3.03 -9.76 19.79
C VAL A 104 2.95 -9.60 21.31
N LYS A 105 3.62 -10.48 22.07
CA LYS A 105 3.68 -10.41 23.54
C LYS A 105 4.70 -9.38 24.07
N SER A 106 5.54 -8.81 23.21
CA SER A 106 6.56 -7.84 23.60
C SER A 106 6.00 -6.41 23.59
N TYR A 107 6.65 -5.50 24.33
CA TYR A 107 6.33 -4.06 24.28
C TYR A 107 6.40 -3.47 22.86
N TYR A 108 6.98 -4.18 21.93
CA TYR A 108 7.06 -3.79 20.52
C TYR A 108 5.69 -3.60 19.86
N ILE A 109 4.67 -4.29 20.37
CA ILE A 109 3.30 -4.09 19.89
C ILE A 109 2.83 -2.65 20.12
N LEU A 110 3.28 -1.99 21.19
CA LEU A 110 2.95 -0.59 21.47
C LEU A 110 3.60 0.33 20.44
N VAL A 111 4.85 0.05 20.05
CA VAL A 111 5.56 0.84 19.01
C VAL A 111 4.87 0.72 17.65
N ILE A 112 4.26 -0.44 17.37
CA ILE A 112 3.51 -0.68 16.14
C ILE A 112 2.09 -0.08 16.22
N ALA A 113 1.44 -0.20 17.35
CA ALA A 113 0.07 0.28 17.55
C ALA A 113 -0.02 1.80 17.60
N LEU A 114 0.97 2.50 18.17
CA LEU A 114 0.94 3.94 18.37
C LEU A 114 0.74 4.74 17.07
N PRO A 115 1.54 4.54 15.99
CA PRO A 115 1.33 5.26 14.72
C PRO A 115 -0.04 4.98 14.10
N LEU A 116 -0.50 3.73 14.19
CA LEU A 116 -1.80 3.35 13.66
C LEU A 116 -2.93 4.02 14.44
N THR A 117 -2.84 4.05 15.77
CA THR A 117 -3.82 4.72 16.62
C THR A 117 -3.86 6.22 16.34
N ILE A 118 -2.71 6.87 16.24
CA ILE A 118 -2.60 8.29 15.87
C ILE A 118 -3.25 8.53 14.51
N PHE A 119 -2.97 7.69 13.51
CA PHE A 119 -3.56 7.78 12.18
C PHE A 119 -5.10 7.70 12.24
N LEU A 120 -5.66 6.74 12.98
CA LEU A 120 -7.12 6.58 13.13
C LEU A 120 -7.75 7.80 13.84
N ILE A 121 -7.10 8.32 14.90
CA ILE A 121 -7.55 9.51 15.60
C ILE A 121 -7.53 10.72 14.67
N LEU A 122 -6.48 10.92 13.89
CA LEU A 122 -6.37 12.04 12.95
C LEU A 122 -7.43 11.96 11.85
N ASN A 123 -7.68 10.77 11.27
CA ASN A 123 -8.76 10.57 10.32
C ASN A 123 -10.12 10.92 10.93
N PHE A 124 -10.38 10.38 12.11
CA PHE A 124 -11.63 10.63 12.81
C PHE A 124 -11.81 12.13 13.14
N SER A 125 -10.78 12.79 13.66
CA SER A 125 -10.83 14.21 14.03
C SER A 125 -11.01 15.15 12.83
N SER A 126 -10.47 14.76 11.66
CA SER A 126 -10.52 15.62 10.47
C SER A 126 -11.74 15.39 9.57
N THR A 127 -12.30 14.18 9.56
CA THR A 127 -13.36 13.82 8.61
C THR A 127 -14.63 13.26 9.25
N GLY A 128 -14.60 12.92 10.54
CA GLY A 128 -15.67 12.17 11.20
C GLY A 128 -15.69 10.68 10.82
N CYS A 129 -14.67 10.19 10.10
CA CYS A 129 -14.56 8.79 9.67
C CYS A 129 -13.38 8.11 10.38
N ILE A 130 -13.55 6.89 10.88
CA ILE A 130 -12.43 6.12 11.42
C ILE A 130 -11.43 5.83 10.31
N ILE A 131 -11.92 5.47 9.12
CA ILE A 131 -11.11 5.23 7.92
C ILE A 131 -11.78 5.96 6.76
N TYR A 132 -11.19 7.07 6.33
CA TYR A 132 -11.64 7.82 5.18
C TYR A 132 -11.05 7.23 3.88
N PRO A 133 -11.81 7.12 2.79
CA PRO A 133 -13.21 7.51 2.57
C PRO A 133 -14.22 6.35 2.65
N VAL A 134 -14.09 5.46 3.63
CA VAL A 134 -15.01 4.31 3.78
C VAL A 134 -16.32 4.77 4.43
N GLU A 135 -17.38 4.95 3.64
CA GLU A 135 -18.68 5.48 4.06
C GLU A 135 -19.25 4.81 5.32
N LYS A 136 -19.15 3.47 5.39
CA LYS A 136 -19.66 2.67 6.54
C LYS A 136 -18.95 2.92 7.86
N LEU A 137 -17.77 3.54 7.82
CA LEU A 137 -16.96 3.87 9.00
C LEU A 137 -16.96 5.36 9.31
N CYS A 138 -17.91 6.10 8.74
CA CYS A 138 -18.11 7.52 8.95
C CYS A 138 -19.34 7.77 9.82
N PHE A 139 -19.28 8.79 10.68
CA PHE A 139 -20.29 9.13 11.66
C PHE A 139 -20.78 10.59 11.48
N PRO A 140 -21.50 10.87 10.39
CA PRO A 140 -21.87 12.25 10.00
C PRO A 140 -22.80 12.95 11.00
N ASN A 141 -23.55 12.16 11.79
CA ASN A 141 -24.53 12.71 12.73
C ASN A 141 -23.96 12.92 14.15
N LEU A 142 -22.70 12.57 14.39
CA LEU A 142 -22.10 12.72 15.71
C LEU A 142 -21.53 14.12 15.95
N PHE A 143 -21.11 14.81 14.87
CA PHE A 143 -20.43 16.09 14.97
C PHE A 143 -20.82 16.99 13.81
N ASP A 144 -20.99 18.29 14.07
CA ASP A 144 -21.37 19.29 13.06
C ASP A 144 -20.31 19.48 11.97
N TRP A 145 -19.06 19.16 12.28
CA TRP A 145 -17.93 19.25 11.34
C TRP A 145 -17.69 17.96 10.55
N ALA A 146 -18.40 16.86 10.82
CA ALA A 146 -18.22 15.61 10.10
C ALA A 146 -18.68 15.74 8.64
N LEU A 147 -17.97 15.06 7.74
CA LEU A 147 -18.30 15.10 6.31
C LEU A 147 -19.70 14.54 6.04
N ASN A 148 -20.46 15.24 5.20
CA ASN A 148 -21.77 14.79 4.75
C ASN A 148 -21.65 13.46 3.97
N PRO A 149 -22.52 12.47 4.22
CA PRO A 149 -22.55 11.19 3.52
C PRO A 149 -22.62 11.31 2.00
N GLU A 150 -23.34 12.29 1.49
CA GLU A 150 -23.46 12.55 0.05
C GLU A 150 -22.11 12.93 -0.57
N ILE A 151 -21.33 13.77 0.15
CA ILE A 151 -19.98 14.14 -0.29
C ILE A 151 -19.08 12.91 -0.33
N ILE A 152 -19.14 12.06 0.70
CA ILE A 152 -18.33 10.84 0.78
C ILE A 152 -18.70 9.87 -0.37
N LYS A 153 -19.99 9.70 -0.63
CA LYS A 153 -20.49 8.87 -1.74
C LYS A 153 -20.03 9.41 -3.10
N HIS A 154 -20.11 10.72 -3.29
CA HIS A 154 -19.65 11.38 -4.52
C HIS A 154 -18.15 11.22 -4.72
N LEU A 155 -17.35 11.38 -3.67
CA LEU A 155 -15.90 11.17 -3.71
C LEU A 155 -15.54 9.70 -4.00
N ASN A 156 -16.24 8.74 -3.39
CA ASN A 156 -16.02 7.32 -3.69
C ASN A 156 -16.29 7.01 -5.15
N LEU A 157 -17.38 7.51 -5.71
CA LEU A 157 -17.69 7.37 -7.13
C LEU A 157 -16.62 8.03 -8.01
N HIS A 158 -16.14 9.20 -7.63
CA HIS A 158 -15.07 9.89 -8.33
C HIS A 158 -13.77 9.05 -8.35
N TYR A 159 -13.32 8.54 -7.20
CA TYR A 159 -12.14 7.69 -7.11
C TYR A 159 -12.32 6.37 -7.87
N GLU A 160 -13.50 5.77 -7.82
CA GLU A 160 -13.82 4.57 -8.56
C GLU A 160 -13.71 4.80 -10.07
N LEU A 161 -14.32 5.87 -10.59
CA LEU A 161 -14.25 6.21 -12.01
C LEU A 161 -12.83 6.55 -12.45
N TRP A 162 -12.09 7.32 -11.63
CA TRP A 162 -10.68 7.60 -11.89
C TRP A 162 -9.86 6.30 -11.95
N ALA A 163 -10.06 5.41 -10.98
CA ALA A 163 -9.39 4.12 -10.94
C ALA A 163 -9.74 3.23 -12.14
N LYS A 164 -10.93 3.32 -12.67
CA LYS A 164 -11.41 2.58 -13.85
C LYS A 164 -11.09 3.27 -15.18
N GLY A 165 -10.52 4.48 -15.16
CA GLY A 165 -10.20 5.25 -16.37
C GLY A 165 -11.41 5.89 -17.03
N GLY A 166 -12.53 6.04 -16.31
CA GLY A 166 -13.74 6.73 -16.76
C GLY A 166 -13.76 8.22 -16.41
N LEU A 167 -12.74 8.70 -15.71
CA LEU A 167 -12.57 10.09 -15.33
C LEU A 167 -11.11 10.50 -15.52
N GLY A 168 -10.88 11.67 -16.05
CA GLY A 168 -9.56 12.28 -16.22
C GLY A 168 -9.62 13.79 -16.04
N PRO A 169 -8.49 14.49 -16.16
CA PRO A 169 -8.44 15.95 -15.98
C PRO A 169 -9.39 16.71 -16.92
N ASN A 170 -9.58 16.20 -18.14
CA ASN A 170 -10.30 16.89 -19.20
C ASN A 170 -11.51 16.08 -19.75
N TYR A 171 -11.86 14.96 -19.11
CA TYR A 171 -12.98 14.14 -19.57
C TYR A 171 -13.65 13.42 -18.41
N SER A 172 -14.95 13.15 -18.58
CA SER A 172 -15.76 12.28 -17.72
C SER A 172 -16.72 11.49 -18.59
N VAL A 173 -16.92 10.23 -18.26
CA VAL A 173 -17.94 9.41 -18.93
C VAL A 173 -19.34 9.95 -18.59
N GLU A 174 -20.25 9.95 -19.57
CA GLU A 174 -21.61 10.46 -19.41
C GLU A 174 -22.41 9.55 -18.47
N ASN A 175 -22.44 8.26 -18.76
CA ASN A 175 -23.17 7.28 -17.93
C ASN A 175 -22.21 6.54 -16.98
N LYS A 176 -22.10 7.08 -15.76
CA LYS A 176 -21.18 6.59 -14.73
C LYS A 176 -21.52 5.17 -14.24
N GLU A 177 -22.82 4.88 -14.09
CA GLU A 177 -23.28 3.59 -13.60
C GLU A 177 -23.05 2.47 -14.63
N GLU A 178 -23.33 2.75 -15.89
CA GLU A 178 -23.10 1.80 -16.97
C GLU A 178 -21.61 1.55 -17.18
N TYR A 179 -20.77 2.59 -17.12
CA TYR A 179 -19.33 2.47 -17.23
C TYR A 179 -18.72 1.65 -16.09
N SER A 180 -19.27 1.71 -14.89
CA SER A 180 -18.79 0.97 -13.71
C SER A 180 -18.89 -0.57 -13.87
N LYS A 181 -19.70 -1.08 -14.81
CA LYS A 181 -19.78 -2.51 -15.10
C LYS A 181 -18.45 -3.04 -15.66
N PHE A 182 -18.05 -4.23 -15.19
CA PHE A 182 -16.75 -4.83 -15.52
C PHE A 182 -16.46 -4.88 -17.02
N ILE A 183 -17.45 -5.24 -17.82
CA ILE A 183 -17.32 -5.38 -19.28
C ILE A 183 -16.98 -4.06 -19.97
N ASN A 184 -17.44 -2.93 -19.44
CA ASN A 184 -17.31 -1.63 -20.10
C ASN A 184 -15.99 -0.93 -19.76
N TRP A 185 -15.51 -1.01 -18.50
CA TRP A 185 -14.30 -0.29 -18.11
C TRP A 185 -12.99 -1.07 -18.35
N VAL A 186 -13.03 -2.40 -18.32
CA VAL A 186 -11.80 -3.22 -18.45
C VAL A 186 -11.12 -3.04 -19.80
N PRO A 187 -11.82 -3.13 -20.96
CA PRO A 187 -11.21 -2.91 -22.28
C PRO A 187 -10.62 -1.51 -22.41
N ASN A 188 -11.35 -0.48 -21.95
CA ASN A 188 -10.88 0.90 -22.00
C ASN A 188 -9.64 1.11 -21.15
N ARG A 189 -9.63 0.61 -19.91
CA ARG A 189 -8.45 0.70 -19.05
C ARG A 189 -7.25 -0.04 -19.63
N PHE A 190 -7.47 -1.22 -20.20
CA PHE A 190 -6.40 -1.99 -20.82
C PHE A 190 -5.79 -1.26 -22.01
N SER A 191 -6.60 -0.71 -22.92
CA SER A 191 -6.12 0.00 -24.10
C SER A 191 -5.41 1.32 -23.75
N VAL A 192 -6.01 2.13 -22.88
CA VAL A 192 -5.50 3.48 -22.58
C VAL A 192 -4.33 3.45 -21.58
N TYR A 193 -4.44 2.62 -20.54
CA TYR A 193 -3.44 2.63 -19.46
C TYR A 193 -2.36 1.58 -19.61
N PHE A 194 -2.70 0.37 -20.04
CA PHE A 194 -1.70 -0.69 -20.14
C PHE A 194 -0.84 -0.50 -21.38
N ILE A 195 -1.44 -0.36 -22.54
CA ILE A 195 -0.69 -0.19 -23.81
C ILE A 195 0.05 1.13 -23.82
N GLY A 196 -0.62 2.24 -23.46
CA GLY A 196 0.01 3.56 -23.42
C GLY A 196 1.16 3.63 -22.45
N LYS A 197 1.01 3.12 -21.23
CA LYS A 197 2.10 3.09 -20.24
C LYS A 197 3.19 2.08 -20.56
N PHE A 198 2.88 0.97 -21.21
CA PHE A 198 3.88 0.01 -21.66
C PHE A 198 4.79 0.62 -22.73
N SER A 199 4.23 1.38 -23.68
CA SER A 199 5.02 2.14 -24.64
C SER A 199 5.93 3.18 -23.98
N ASP A 200 5.44 3.88 -22.96
CA ASP A 200 6.24 4.84 -22.20
C ASP A 200 7.41 4.16 -21.47
N TYR A 201 7.20 2.95 -20.93
CA TYR A 201 8.29 2.18 -20.32
C TYR A 201 9.33 1.71 -21.34
N LEU A 202 8.91 1.34 -22.57
CA LEU A 202 9.84 0.94 -23.63
C LEU A 202 10.67 2.14 -24.16
N LEU A 203 10.13 3.36 -24.08
CA LEU A 203 10.85 4.57 -24.51
C LEU A 203 11.91 5.05 -23.49
N VAL A 204 11.84 4.58 -22.23
CA VAL A 204 12.77 4.96 -21.15
C VAL A 204 13.92 3.94 -21.01
N ILE A 205 13.82 2.76 -21.62
CA ILE A 205 14.86 1.74 -21.70
C ILE A 205 15.65 1.90 -23.00
#